data_5433c1057b93f8ed48ca21621bbc6f9f
#
_entry.id   5433c1057b93f8ed48ca21621bbc6f9f
#
_cell.length_a   1.000
_cell.length_b   1.000
_cell.length_c   1.000
_cell.angle_alpha   90.00
_cell.angle_beta   90.00
_cell.angle_gamma   90.00
#
_symmetry.space_group_name_H-M   'P 1'
#
loop_
_entity.id
_entity.type
_entity.pdbx_description
1 polymer ?
#
loop_
_entity_poly.entity_id
_entity_poly.type
_entity_poly.pdbx_seq_one_letter_code
_entity_poly.pdbx_strand_id
1 'polypeptide(L)'
;MKNQSQSQGKGKKTSIVIALLLLLAVVTIGYASLSATLNISGTSKIKDNTWEVEPDENDPEVIVCPTGEVCTINPQNEDPARDPSTLEPDDGVPTTENPNPNGAIVWMDGNTVYFKHLLTEPGDSFTFTTKFSNTGSIDAKVASVNKTTLTATQAKFLTYTVTYEDGTEVKAGDALAAGADHTFKVTVTYRKDITELPTTAEFNEIKEFASLFTVNYEQA
;
A
#
# COMPACT_ATOMS: atom_id res chain seq x y z
N MET A 1 20.90 -44.07 95.95
CA MET A 1 21.05 -44.47 94.54
C MET A 1 20.05 -43.66 93.74
N LYS A 2 20.46 -42.69 92.97
CA LYS A 2 19.56 -41.76 92.29
C LYS A 2 19.56 -42.06 90.77
N ASN A 3 18.35 -42.38 90.24
CA ASN A 3 18.14 -42.43 88.84
C ASN A 3 18.21 -41.03 88.22
N GLN A 4 19.10 -40.80 87.27
CA GLN A 4 19.03 -39.65 86.44
C GLN A 4 18.28 -40.04 85.17
N SER A 5 17.11 -39.46 85.00
CA SER A 5 16.22 -39.61 83.85
C SER A 5 16.77 -38.82 82.66
N GLN A 6 16.99 -39.48 81.57
CA GLN A 6 17.32 -38.88 80.29
C GLN A 6 16.07 -38.10 79.72
N SER A 7 16.21 -36.76 79.67
CA SER A 7 15.24 -35.88 79.04
C SER A 7 15.92 -34.95 78.02
N GLN A 8 16.87 -35.44 77.23
CA GLN A 8 17.56 -34.61 76.28
C GLN A 8 17.17 -34.78 74.80
N GLY A 9 16.23 -35.68 74.48
CA GLY A 9 15.93 -35.97 73.08
C GLY A 9 14.76 -35.16 72.44
N LYS A 10 13.83 -34.65 73.25
CA LYS A 10 12.65 -33.96 72.72
C LYS A 10 12.84 -32.48 72.37
N GLY A 11 13.67 -31.75 73.08
CA GLY A 11 13.90 -30.32 72.88
C GLY A 11 14.62 -29.99 71.55
N LYS A 12 15.61 -30.83 71.15
CA LYS A 12 16.38 -30.61 69.93
C LYS A 12 15.53 -30.76 68.65
N LYS A 13 14.61 -31.74 68.64
CA LYS A 13 13.71 -31.96 67.50
C LYS A 13 12.70 -30.85 67.36
N THR A 14 12.14 -30.36 68.47
CA THR A 14 11.21 -29.23 68.50
C THR A 14 11.87 -27.93 68.08
N SER A 15 13.09 -27.65 68.51
CA SER A 15 13.84 -26.47 68.09
C SER A 15 14.18 -26.48 66.59
N ILE A 16 14.48 -27.64 65.99
CA ILE A 16 14.72 -27.75 64.57
C ILE A 16 13.42 -27.49 63.78
N VAL A 17 12.28 -28.01 64.21
CA VAL A 17 10.97 -27.76 63.56
C VAL A 17 10.60 -26.29 63.63
N ILE A 18 10.79 -25.62 64.78
CA ILE A 18 10.55 -24.20 64.93
C ILE A 18 11.46 -23.37 64.06
N ALA A 19 12.74 -23.71 63.96
CA ALA A 19 13.71 -23.03 63.08
C ALA A 19 13.31 -23.18 61.61
N LEU A 20 12.83 -24.35 61.18
CA LEU A 20 12.40 -24.61 59.84
C LEU A 20 11.11 -23.83 59.46
N LEU A 21 10.16 -23.75 60.42
CA LEU A 21 8.96 -22.94 60.26
C LEU A 21 9.24 -21.44 60.17
N LEU A 22 10.21 -20.95 60.99
CA LEU A 22 10.62 -19.55 60.90
C LEU A 22 11.33 -19.25 59.55
N LEU A 23 12.18 -20.18 59.08
CA LEU A 23 12.81 -20.04 57.77
C LEU A 23 11.79 -20.01 56.66
N LEU A 24 10.78 -20.91 56.69
CA LEU A 24 9.71 -20.93 55.73
C LEU A 24 8.86 -19.64 55.76
N ALA A 25 8.59 -19.10 56.94
CA ALA A 25 7.88 -17.84 57.09
C ALA A 25 8.67 -16.66 56.53
N VAL A 26 9.98 -16.61 56.74
CA VAL A 26 10.88 -15.57 56.18
C VAL A 26 10.92 -15.66 54.64
N VAL A 27 11.04 -16.87 54.11
CA VAL A 27 11.01 -17.09 52.64
C VAL A 27 9.68 -16.69 52.02
N THR A 28 8.54 -17.05 52.70
CA THR A 28 7.21 -16.68 52.17
C THR A 28 6.97 -15.17 52.23
N ILE A 29 7.36 -14.50 53.31
CA ILE A 29 7.28 -13.04 53.45
C ILE A 29 8.20 -12.36 52.47
N GLY A 30 9.43 -12.84 52.30
CA GLY A 30 10.37 -12.34 51.32
C GLY A 30 9.88 -12.49 49.88
N TYR A 31 9.28 -13.64 49.54
CA TYR A 31 8.71 -13.88 48.21
C TYR A 31 7.45 -13.02 47.98
N ALA A 32 6.58 -12.89 48.98
CA ALA A 32 5.42 -12.02 48.88
C ALA A 32 5.79 -10.54 48.74
N SER A 33 6.81 -10.09 49.45
CA SER A 33 7.33 -8.73 49.36
C SER A 33 8.00 -8.47 48.00
N LEU A 34 8.74 -9.46 47.46
CA LEU A 34 9.35 -9.37 46.14
C LEU A 34 8.30 -9.38 45.01
N SER A 35 7.24 -10.15 45.18
CA SER A 35 6.11 -10.18 44.24
C SER A 35 5.27 -8.90 44.27
N ALA A 36 5.17 -8.25 45.46
CA ALA A 36 4.43 -7.00 45.62
C ALA A 36 5.19 -5.76 45.14
N THR A 37 6.51 -5.83 45.03
CA THR A 37 7.34 -4.70 44.57
C THR A 37 7.64 -4.73 43.07
N LEU A 38 7.22 -5.76 42.35
CA LEU A 38 7.23 -5.72 40.88
C LEU A 38 6.00 -4.98 40.34
N ASN A 39 5.69 -3.81 40.88
CA ASN A 39 4.91 -2.82 40.17
C ASN A 39 5.80 -2.24 39.07
N ILE A 40 5.84 -2.92 37.94
CA ILE A 40 6.24 -2.32 36.68
C ILE A 40 5.10 -1.37 36.31
N SER A 41 5.05 -0.20 36.93
CA SER A 41 4.28 0.93 36.42
C SER A 41 5.06 1.58 35.26
N GLY A 42 5.35 0.78 34.25
CA GLY A 42 5.58 1.27 32.93
C GLY A 42 4.22 1.56 32.33
N THR A 43 3.82 2.82 32.25
CA THR A 43 2.85 3.22 31.26
C THR A 43 3.54 3.02 29.90
N SER A 44 3.48 1.80 29.39
CA SER A 44 3.68 1.53 28.00
C SER A 44 2.52 2.22 27.28
N LYS A 45 2.73 3.43 26.80
CA LYS A 45 1.90 3.95 25.72
C LYS A 45 2.23 3.07 24.53
N ILE A 46 1.43 2.04 24.32
CA ILE A 46 1.37 1.39 23.04
C ILE A 46 0.84 2.50 22.14
N LYS A 47 1.71 3.06 21.31
CA LYS A 47 1.29 3.88 20.19
C LYS A 47 0.47 2.92 19.34
N ASP A 48 -0.79 3.28 19.06
CA ASP A 48 -1.61 2.50 18.16
C ASP A 48 -0.79 2.30 16.89
N ASN A 49 -0.43 1.05 16.60
CA ASN A 49 0.23 0.71 15.37
C ASN A 49 -0.87 0.80 14.31
N THR A 50 -0.76 1.79 13.45
CA THR A 50 -1.67 1.97 12.32
C THR A 50 -1.05 1.32 11.10
N TRP A 51 -1.85 0.55 10.40
CA TRP A 51 -1.58 0.10 9.06
C TRP A 51 -2.38 0.99 8.11
N GLU A 52 -1.70 1.72 7.25
CA GLU A 52 -2.33 2.67 6.37
C GLU A 52 -1.46 2.87 5.12
N VAL A 53 -1.98 2.48 3.99
CA VAL A 53 -1.36 2.74 2.69
C VAL A 53 -2.35 3.55 1.87
N GLU A 54 -1.95 4.75 1.50
CA GLU A 54 -2.78 5.71 0.78
C GLU A 54 -2.13 6.09 -0.54
N PRO A 55 -2.94 6.27 -1.61
CA PRO A 55 -2.47 6.92 -2.82
C PRO A 55 -2.19 8.39 -2.55
N ASP A 56 -1.14 8.92 -3.15
CA ASP A 56 -0.92 10.36 -3.20
C ASP A 56 -1.74 10.95 -4.35
N GLU A 57 -2.92 11.46 -4.03
CA GLU A 57 -3.86 12.01 -5.03
C GLU A 57 -3.29 13.22 -5.79
N ASN A 58 -2.22 13.84 -5.27
CA ASN A 58 -1.57 14.99 -5.88
C ASN A 58 -0.35 14.62 -6.73
N ASP A 59 0.03 13.33 -6.76
CA ASP A 59 1.26 12.85 -7.38
C ASP A 59 1.15 12.18 -8.76
N PRO A 60 -0.02 11.91 -9.36
CA PRO A 60 0.00 11.45 -10.74
C PRO A 60 0.73 12.48 -11.61
N GLU A 61 1.86 12.11 -12.18
CA GLU A 61 2.67 12.94 -13.07
C GLU A 61 2.68 12.32 -14.47
N VAL A 62 2.30 13.11 -15.47
CA VAL A 62 2.44 12.68 -16.86
C VAL A 62 3.89 12.87 -17.30
N ILE A 63 4.52 11.78 -17.71
CA ILE A 63 5.89 11.76 -18.23
C ILE A 63 5.88 11.93 -19.74
N VAL A 64 4.93 11.27 -20.43
CA VAL A 64 4.82 11.29 -21.89
C VAL A 64 3.37 11.39 -22.28
N CYS A 65 3.04 12.41 -23.08
CA CYS A 65 1.75 12.54 -23.76
C CYS A 65 1.82 11.96 -25.17
N PRO A 66 0.69 11.56 -25.76
CA PRO A 66 0.60 11.31 -27.18
C PRO A 66 1.08 12.53 -27.99
N THR A 67 1.60 12.28 -29.19
CA THR A 67 2.19 13.33 -30.01
C THR A 67 1.19 14.43 -30.35
N GLY A 68 1.53 15.65 -29.98
CA GLY A 68 0.68 16.82 -30.26
C GLY A 68 -0.45 17.09 -29.26
N GLU A 69 -0.64 16.20 -28.30
CA GLU A 69 -1.72 16.28 -27.32
C GLU A 69 -1.32 17.01 -26.03
N VAL A 70 -2.28 17.58 -25.34
CA VAL A 70 -2.17 18.09 -23.97
C VAL A 70 -2.69 17.03 -23.01
N CYS A 71 -1.98 16.76 -21.94
CA CYS A 71 -2.41 15.82 -20.92
C CYS A 71 -2.73 16.55 -19.62
N THR A 72 -3.83 16.19 -18.98
CA THR A 72 -4.21 16.72 -17.68
C THR A 72 -4.23 15.61 -16.65
N ILE A 73 -3.61 15.90 -15.53
CA ILE A 73 -3.64 15.07 -14.35
C ILE A 73 -4.66 15.62 -13.39
N ASN A 74 -5.45 14.70 -12.83
CA ASN A 74 -6.41 14.99 -11.79
C ASN A 74 -7.19 16.30 -12.04
N PRO A 75 -8.13 16.29 -12.99
CA PRO A 75 -8.91 17.49 -13.33
C PRO A 75 -9.71 18.05 -12.15
N GLN A 76 -9.90 17.29 -11.08
CA GLN A 76 -10.51 17.75 -9.83
C GLN A 76 -9.62 18.73 -9.05
N ASN A 77 -8.31 18.74 -9.27
CA ASN A 77 -7.43 19.76 -8.67
C ASN A 77 -7.67 21.14 -9.25
N GLU A 78 -8.11 21.22 -10.52
CA GLU A 78 -8.46 22.48 -11.19
C GLU A 78 -9.88 22.91 -10.88
N ASP A 79 -10.82 21.97 -10.81
CA ASP A 79 -12.23 22.19 -10.47
C ASP A 79 -12.77 21.00 -9.66
N PRO A 80 -12.89 21.13 -8.33
CA PRO A 80 -13.39 20.06 -7.46
C PRO A 80 -14.83 19.60 -7.77
N ALA A 81 -15.60 20.41 -8.49
CA ALA A 81 -16.96 20.03 -8.90
C ALA A 81 -16.98 19.20 -10.18
N ARG A 82 -15.84 19.06 -10.85
CA ARG A 82 -15.74 18.35 -12.12
C ARG A 82 -15.59 16.85 -11.87
N ASP A 83 -16.51 16.06 -12.41
CA ASP A 83 -16.42 14.60 -12.37
C ASP A 83 -15.51 14.10 -13.49
N PRO A 84 -14.29 13.63 -13.18
CA PRO A 84 -13.33 13.19 -14.19
C PRO A 84 -13.81 11.95 -14.95
N SER A 85 -14.70 11.16 -14.39
CA SER A 85 -15.25 9.96 -15.06
C SER A 85 -16.09 10.30 -16.28
N THR A 86 -16.65 11.51 -16.32
CA THR A 86 -17.48 12.02 -17.43
C THR A 86 -16.68 12.67 -18.55
N LEU A 87 -15.39 12.91 -18.31
CA LEU A 87 -14.52 13.54 -19.31
C LEU A 87 -14.06 12.50 -20.33
N GLU A 88 -14.01 12.91 -21.59
CA GLU A 88 -13.43 12.11 -22.66
C GLU A 88 -12.15 12.78 -23.17
N PRO A 89 -11.13 12.01 -23.54
CA PRO A 89 -9.95 12.53 -24.22
C PRO A 89 -10.36 13.16 -25.56
N ASP A 90 -9.73 14.26 -25.89
CA ASP A 90 -10.02 15.06 -27.07
C ASP A 90 -8.73 15.27 -27.88
N ASP A 91 -8.85 15.60 -29.16
CA ASP A 91 -7.75 15.82 -30.09
C ASP A 91 -6.92 17.11 -29.84
N GLY A 92 -7.10 17.72 -28.68
CA GLY A 92 -6.32 18.89 -28.26
C GLY A 92 -6.75 20.22 -28.89
N VAL A 93 -7.82 20.24 -29.70
CA VAL A 93 -8.33 21.46 -30.33
C VAL A 93 -9.36 22.13 -29.44
N PRO A 94 -9.09 23.33 -28.87
CA PRO A 94 -10.07 24.06 -28.08
C PRO A 94 -11.35 24.34 -28.85
N THR A 95 -12.48 23.98 -28.28
CA THR A 95 -13.81 24.30 -28.83
C THR A 95 -14.57 25.21 -27.85
N THR A 96 -15.70 25.74 -28.29
CA THR A 96 -16.58 26.53 -27.41
C THR A 96 -17.16 25.67 -26.28
N GLU A 97 -17.35 24.38 -26.52
CA GLU A 97 -17.91 23.41 -25.56
C GLU A 97 -16.81 22.81 -24.68
N ASN A 98 -15.60 22.64 -25.19
CA ASN A 98 -14.42 22.18 -24.47
C ASN A 98 -13.24 23.14 -24.69
N PRO A 99 -13.12 24.19 -23.87
CA PRO A 99 -12.04 25.18 -24.01
C PRO A 99 -10.67 24.64 -23.58
N ASN A 100 -10.63 23.53 -22.85
CA ASN A 100 -9.43 22.86 -22.38
C ASN A 100 -9.46 21.40 -22.76
N PRO A 101 -9.23 21.06 -24.04
CA PRO A 101 -9.18 19.67 -24.48
C PRO A 101 -7.94 18.98 -23.92
N ASN A 102 -8.09 17.70 -23.63
CA ASN A 102 -7.04 16.88 -23.05
C ASN A 102 -6.93 15.56 -23.81
N GLY A 103 -5.76 15.28 -24.35
CA GLY A 103 -5.46 14.00 -24.99
C GLY A 103 -5.36 12.83 -24.02
N ALA A 104 -5.18 13.12 -22.73
CA ALA A 104 -5.23 12.11 -21.67
C ALA A 104 -5.70 12.71 -20.34
N ILE A 105 -6.38 11.88 -19.56
CA ILE A 105 -6.92 12.23 -18.23
C ILE A 105 -6.56 11.11 -17.27
N VAL A 106 -6.04 11.46 -16.09
CA VAL A 106 -5.74 10.53 -15.00
C VAL A 106 -6.42 11.01 -13.74
N TRP A 107 -7.07 10.13 -13.01
CA TRP A 107 -7.63 10.42 -11.69
C TRP A 107 -7.60 9.18 -10.80
N MET A 108 -7.80 9.37 -9.51
CA MET A 108 -7.79 8.32 -8.51
C MET A 108 -9.11 8.25 -7.75
N ASP A 109 -9.47 7.03 -7.34
CA ASP A 109 -10.56 6.78 -6.41
C ASP A 109 -10.11 5.64 -5.48
N GLY A 110 -9.80 5.97 -4.25
CA GLY A 110 -9.16 5.06 -3.30
C GLY A 110 -7.88 4.46 -3.88
N ASN A 111 -7.75 3.13 -3.84
CA ASN A 111 -6.56 2.41 -4.34
C ASN A 111 -6.62 2.12 -5.85
N THR A 112 -7.56 2.74 -6.57
CA THR A 112 -7.73 2.53 -8.00
C THR A 112 -7.35 3.78 -8.77
N VAL A 113 -6.48 3.61 -9.74
CA VAL A 113 -6.08 4.65 -10.68
C VAL A 113 -6.82 4.42 -11.98
N TYR A 114 -7.55 5.42 -12.40
CA TYR A 114 -8.28 5.46 -13.68
C TYR A 114 -7.56 6.38 -14.65
N PHE A 115 -7.57 6.02 -15.90
CA PHE A 115 -7.05 6.87 -16.94
C PHE A 115 -7.72 6.62 -18.28
N LYS A 116 -7.84 7.68 -19.05
CA LYS A 116 -8.32 7.69 -20.43
C LYS A 116 -7.29 8.43 -21.29
N HIS A 117 -7.08 7.98 -22.49
CA HIS A 117 -6.16 8.63 -23.42
C HIS A 117 -6.64 8.43 -24.87
N LEU A 118 -6.20 9.33 -25.73
CA LEU A 118 -6.36 9.25 -27.17
C LEU A 118 -4.99 8.96 -27.80
N LEU A 119 -4.85 7.83 -28.50
CA LEU A 119 -3.68 7.48 -29.30
C LEU A 119 -4.08 7.47 -30.77
N THR A 120 -3.45 8.30 -31.58
CA THR A 120 -3.87 8.55 -32.98
C THR A 120 -2.97 7.86 -33.99
N GLU A 121 -1.68 7.71 -33.68
CA GLU A 121 -0.67 7.20 -34.61
C GLU A 121 0.16 6.05 -34.02
N PRO A 122 0.56 5.07 -34.86
CA PRO A 122 1.51 4.06 -34.43
C PRO A 122 2.80 4.68 -33.90
N GLY A 123 3.07 4.43 -32.62
CA GLY A 123 4.17 4.98 -31.88
C GLY A 123 3.79 6.02 -30.86
N ASP A 124 2.56 6.49 -30.86
CA ASP A 124 2.04 7.28 -29.75
C ASP A 124 2.12 6.48 -28.46
N SER A 125 2.43 7.18 -27.38
CA SER A 125 2.46 6.59 -26.06
C SER A 125 1.94 7.59 -25.02
N PHE A 126 1.28 7.05 -24.02
CA PHE A 126 0.92 7.77 -22.83
C PHE A 126 1.59 7.10 -21.64
N THR A 127 2.32 7.87 -20.85
CA THR A 127 3.03 7.38 -19.66
C THR A 127 2.84 8.35 -18.52
N PHE A 128 2.45 7.82 -17.38
CA PHE A 128 2.37 8.57 -16.14
C PHE A 128 2.91 7.76 -14.96
N THR A 129 3.26 8.44 -13.89
CA THR A 129 3.58 7.84 -12.60
C THR A 129 2.49 8.15 -11.59
N THR A 130 2.40 7.31 -10.57
CA THR A 130 1.54 7.53 -9.41
C THR A 130 2.17 6.87 -8.19
N LYS A 131 2.00 7.51 -7.03
CA LYS A 131 2.64 7.11 -5.79
C LYS A 131 1.63 6.60 -4.76
N PHE A 132 2.02 5.56 -4.02
CA PHE A 132 1.32 5.04 -2.86
C PHE A 132 2.26 5.07 -1.67
N SER A 133 1.85 5.73 -0.61
CA SER A 133 2.65 5.96 0.60
C SER A 133 2.14 5.12 1.76
N ASN A 134 3.03 4.41 2.44
CA ASN A 134 2.70 3.78 3.72
C ASN A 134 2.87 4.80 4.84
N THR A 135 1.78 5.49 5.19
CA THR A 135 1.75 6.48 6.28
C THR A 135 1.63 5.84 7.66
N GLY A 136 1.40 4.53 7.70
CA GLY A 136 1.32 3.73 8.91
C GLY A 136 2.67 3.52 9.62
N SER A 137 2.63 2.84 10.74
CA SER A 137 3.80 2.47 11.55
C SER A 137 4.23 1.02 11.39
N ILE A 138 3.53 0.25 10.55
CA ILE A 138 3.77 -1.16 10.28
C ILE A 138 4.07 -1.33 8.80
N ASP A 139 5.00 -2.22 8.48
CA ASP A 139 5.33 -2.57 7.11
C ASP A 139 4.13 -3.20 6.41
N ALA A 140 3.96 -2.85 5.16
CA ALA A 140 2.97 -3.39 4.24
C ALA A 140 3.66 -4.21 3.14
N LYS A 141 2.88 -4.96 2.41
CA LYS A 141 3.32 -5.61 1.17
C LYS A 141 2.19 -5.59 0.15
N VAL A 142 2.54 -5.66 -1.11
CA VAL A 142 1.57 -5.78 -2.20
C VAL A 142 0.85 -7.11 -2.08
N ALA A 143 -0.47 -7.08 -1.90
CA ALA A 143 -1.31 -8.28 -1.90
C ALA A 143 -1.67 -8.69 -3.34
N SER A 144 -2.05 -7.71 -4.17
CA SER A 144 -2.36 -7.94 -5.59
C SER A 144 -2.29 -6.65 -6.40
N VAL A 145 -2.01 -6.81 -7.69
CA VAL A 145 -2.17 -5.76 -8.70
C VAL A 145 -3.15 -6.27 -9.76
N ASN A 146 -4.23 -5.55 -9.93
CA ASN A 146 -5.23 -5.85 -10.94
C ASN A 146 -5.25 -4.71 -11.97
N LYS A 147 -5.17 -5.04 -13.23
CA LYS A 147 -5.23 -4.07 -14.32
C LYS A 147 -6.22 -4.53 -15.39
N THR A 148 -6.76 -3.59 -16.13
CA THR A 148 -7.59 -3.89 -17.30
C THR A 148 -6.82 -4.81 -18.25
N THR A 149 -7.49 -5.87 -18.68
CA THR A 149 -6.92 -6.78 -19.69
C THR A 149 -7.29 -6.28 -21.07
N LEU A 150 -6.29 -6.15 -21.93
CA LEU A 150 -6.52 -5.82 -23.34
C LEU A 150 -7.37 -6.91 -24.02
N THR A 151 -8.36 -6.52 -24.82
CA THR A 151 -9.04 -7.45 -25.71
C THR A 151 -8.09 -8.03 -26.75
N ALA A 152 -8.50 -9.08 -27.45
CA ALA A 152 -7.68 -9.65 -28.52
C ALA A 152 -7.42 -8.64 -29.66
N THR A 153 -8.37 -7.74 -29.93
CA THR A 153 -8.21 -6.64 -30.90
C THR A 153 -7.23 -5.61 -30.39
N GLN A 154 -7.43 -5.12 -29.17
CA GLN A 154 -6.54 -4.14 -28.56
C GLN A 154 -5.10 -4.64 -28.47
N ALA A 155 -4.86 -5.90 -28.08
CA ALA A 155 -3.53 -6.48 -27.98
C ALA A 155 -2.75 -6.59 -29.29
N LYS A 156 -3.43 -6.52 -30.46
CA LYS A 156 -2.75 -6.43 -31.76
C LYS A 156 -2.05 -5.08 -31.94
N PHE A 157 -2.65 -4.02 -31.41
CA PHE A 157 -2.27 -2.63 -31.68
C PHE A 157 -1.69 -1.92 -30.47
N LEU A 158 -2.05 -2.33 -29.25
CA LEU A 158 -1.64 -1.69 -28.00
C LEU A 158 -0.74 -2.58 -27.16
N THR A 159 0.12 -1.95 -26.40
CA THR A 159 0.75 -2.52 -25.22
C THR A 159 0.35 -1.73 -23.99
N TYR A 160 0.07 -2.41 -22.88
CA TYR A 160 -0.27 -1.80 -21.61
C TYR A 160 0.56 -2.44 -20.49
N THR A 161 1.38 -1.65 -19.84
CA THR A 161 2.27 -2.10 -18.77
C THR A 161 2.09 -1.27 -17.50
N VAL A 162 2.19 -1.93 -16.37
CA VAL A 162 2.30 -1.33 -15.03
C VAL A 162 3.54 -1.91 -14.39
N THR A 163 4.49 -1.07 -14.04
CA THR A 163 5.77 -1.42 -13.43
C THR A 163 6.05 -0.48 -12.26
N TYR A 164 7.08 -0.75 -11.47
CA TYR A 164 7.69 0.30 -10.67
C TYR A 164 8.35 1.35 -11.57
N GLU A 165 8.67 2.51 -11.02
CA GLU A 165 9.31 3.62 -11.75
C GLU A 165 10.62 3.19 -12.44
N ASP A 166 11.40 2.32 -11.81
CA ASP A 166 12.64 1.76 -12.34
C ASP A 166 12.43 0.71 -13.46
N GLY A 167 11.18 0.40 -13.79
CA GLY A 167 10.81 -0.58 -14.81
C GLY A 167 10.71 -2.01 -14.31
N THR A 168 10.94 -2.29 -13.03
CA THR A 168 10.75 -3.63 -12.48
C THR A 168 9.28 -4.01 -12.40
N GLU A 169 8.99 -5.30 -12.55
CA GLU A 169 7.63 -5.83 -12.49
C GLU A 169 7.09 -5.79 -11.06
N VAL A 170 5.85 -5.32 -10.89
CA VAL A 170 5.17 -5.34 -9.60
C VAL A 170 4.64 -6.73 -9.30
N LYS A 171 4.93 -7.25 -8.10
CA LYS A 171 4.57 -8.62 -7.69
C LYS A 171 3.88 -8.63 -6.33
N ALA A 172 3.01 -9.61 -6.15
CA ALA A 172 2.50 -9.92 -4.83
C ALA A 172 3.67 -10.32 -3.89
N GLY A 173 3.67 -9.75 -2.70
CA GLY A 173 4.75 -9.92 -1.71
C GLY A 173 5.80 -8.82 -1.72
N ASP A 174 5.81 -7.89 -2.69
CA ASP A 174 6.73 -6.76 -2.70
C ASP A 174 6.51 -5.89 -1.46
N ALA A 175 7.58 -5.67 -0.70
CA ALA A 175 7.51 -5.02 0.60
C ALA A 175 7.48 -3.50 0.47
N LEU A 176 6.62 -2.86 1.27
CA LEU A 176 6.54 -1.41 1.44
C LEU A 176 6.74 -1.09 2.93
N ALA A 177 7.93 -0.66 3.30
CA ALA A 177 8.25 -0.33 4.68
C ALA A 177 7.38 0.82 5.21
N ALA A 178 7.22 0.87 6.54
CA ALA A 178 6.57 2.00 7.21
C ALA A 178 7.28 3.33 6.84
N GLY A 179 6.51 4.32 6.40
CA GLY A 179 7.02 5.62 5.96
C GLY A 179 7.69 5.63 4.58
N ALA A 180 7.61 4.53 3.82
CA ALA A 180 8.16 4.44 2.46
C ALA A 180 7.05 4.57 1.40
N ASP A 181 7.48 4.76 0.14
CA ASP A 181 6.62 4.93 -1.01
C ASP A 181 6.87 3.84 -2.06
N HIS A 182 5.81 3.47 -2.76
CA HIS A 182 5.88 2.76 -4.04
C HIS A 182 5.43 3.70 -5.15
N THR A 183 6.32 3.97 -6.11
CA THR A 183 5.98 4.72 -7.31
C THR A 183 5.77 3.75 -8.47
N PHE A 184 4.57 3.78 -9.03
CA PHE A 184 4.21 2.97 -10.20
C PHE A 184 4.30 3.80 -11.47
N LYS A 185 4.78 3.18 -12.52
CA LYS A 185 4.83 3.71 -13.87
C LYS A 185 3.87 2.94 -14.76
N VAL A 186 2.94 3.66 -15.33
CA VAL A 186 1.96 3.13 -16.27
C VAL A 186 2.30 3.59 -17.67
N THR A 187 2.35 2.68 -18.63
CA THR A 187 2.59 3.01 -20.03
C THR A 187 1.60 2.29 -20.93
N VAL A 188 0.96 3.06 -21.80
CA VAL A 188 0.18 2.55 -22.92
C VAL A 188 0.82 3.04 -24.20
N THR A 189 1.05 2.15 -25.16
CA THR A 189 1.70 2.49 -26.43
C THR A 189 0.92 1.91 -27.59
N TYR A 190 0.68 2.73 -28.62
CA TYR A 190 0.25 2.25 -29.90
C TYR A 190 1.46 1.68 -30.64
N ARG A 191 1.45 0.38 -30.88
CA ARG A 191 2.60 -0.38 -31.40
C ARG A 191 3.05 0.11 -32.75
N LYS A 192 4.36 0.26 -32.94
CA LYS A 192 4.99 0.58 -34.22
C LYS A 192 5.21 -0.61 -35.13
N ASP A 193 5.23 -1.82 -34.55
CA ASP A 193 5.56 -3.08 -35.25
C ASP A 193 4.33 -3.78 -35.84
N ILE A 194 3.24 -3.06 -35.99
CA ILE A 194 2.03 -3.55 -36.66
C ILE A 194 2.28 -3.73 -38.16
N THR A 195 1.77 -4.81 -38.73
CA THR A 195 1.90 -5.12 -40.16
C THR A 195 0.75 -4.59 -40.99
N GLU A 196 -0.37 -4.32 -40.36
CA GLU A 196 -1.60 -3.81 -40.98
C GLU A 196 -2.19 -2.72 -40.08
N LEU A 197 -2.71 -1.67 -40.69
CA LEU A 197 -3.44 -0.64 -39.95
C LEU A 197 -4.80 -1.19 -39.49
N PRO A 198 -5.29 -0.74 -38.33
CA PRO A 198 -6.61 -1.16 -37.86
C PRO A 198 -7.70 -0.71 -38.82
N THR A 199 -8.71 -1.54 -38.98
CA THR A 199 -9.98 -1.14 -39.62
C THR A 199 -10.66 -0.03 -38.80
N THR A 200 -11.62 0.68 -39.38
CA THR A 200 -12.35 1.74 -38.64
C THR A 200 -13.00 1.18 -37.36
N ALA A 201 -13.51 -0.04 -37.37
CA ALA A 201 -14.09 -0.66 -36.17
C ALA A 201 -13.06 -0.97 -35.12
N GLU A 202 -11.91 -1.55 -35.50
CA GLU A 202 -10.79 -1.81 -34.58
C GLU A 202 -10.18 -0.50 -34.06
N PHE A 203 -10.05 0.53 -34.91
CA PHE A 203 -9.55 1.84 -34.48
C PHE A 203 -10.46 2.46 -33.40
N ASN A 204 -11.78 2.40 -33.55
CA ASN A 204 -12.70 2.88 -32.53
C ASN A 204 -12.55 2.12 -31.20
N GLU A 205 -12.23 0.82 -31.24
CA GLU A 205 -11.98 0.02 -30.03
C GLU A 205 -10.66 0.40 -29.33
N ILE A 206 -9.61 0.80 -30.08
CA ILE A 206 -8.32 1.14 -29.52
C ILE A 206 -8.19 2.60 -29.08
N LYS A 207 -8.81 3.55 -29.78
CA LYS A 207 -8.72 4.98 -29.48
C LYS A 207 -9.42 5.35 -28.16
N GLU A 208 -10.45 4.62 -27.79
CA GLU A 208 -11.27 4.84 -26.59
C GLU A 208 -10.90 3.87 -25.45
N PHE A 209 -9.65 3.47 -25.40
CA PHE A 209 -9.18 2.57 -24.34
C PHE A 209 -9.21 3.29 -22.99
N ALA A 210 -10.33 3.13 -22.28
CA ALA A 210 -10.44 3.49 -20.88
C ALA A 210 -9.86 2.36 -20.02
N SER A 211 -9.00 2.68 -19.09
CA SER A 211 -8.28 1.69 -18.33
C SER A 211 -8.15 2.08 -16.86
N LEU A 212 -7.98 1.07 -16.05
CA LEU A 212 -7.70 1.22 -14.63
C LEU A 212 -6.67 0.20 -14.17
N PHE A 213 -5.99 0.52 -13.10
CA PHE A 213 -5.30 -0.48 -12.27
C PHE A 213 -5.58 -0.22 -10.79
N THR A 214 -5.58 -1.31 -10.04
CA THR A 214 -5.79 -1.28 -8.59
C THR A 214 -4.63 -1.98 -7.93
N VAL A 215 -4.04 -1.36 -6.91
CA VAL A 215 -3.04 -1.99 -6.07
C VAL A 215 -3.64 -2.22 -4.70
N ASN A 216 -3.66 -3.48 -4.28
CA ASN A 216 -4.09 -3.84 -2.93
C ASN A 216 -2.87 -4.16 -2.10
N TYR A 217 -2.86 -3.64 -0.89
CA TYR A 217 -1.84 -3.91 0.10
C TYR A 217 -2.40 -4.73 1.25
N GLU A 218 -1.54 -5.45 1.94
CA GLU A 218 -1.82 -6.11 3.20
C GLU A 218 -0.65 -5.90 4.17
N GLN A 219 -0.86 -6.16 5.44
CA GLN A 219 0.21 -6.09 6.43
C GLN A 219 1.28 -7.15 6.12
N ALA A 220 2.55 -6.76 6.19
CA ALA A 220 3.68 -7.65 5.95
C ALA A 220 3.89 -8.68 7.07
#